data_10892b97c3ed7965d04147f9ce641730
#
_entry.id   10892b97c3ed7965d04147f9ce641730
#
_cell.length_a   1.000
_cell.length_b   1.000
_cell.length_c   1.000
_cell.angle_alpha   90.00
_cell.angle_beta   90.00
_cell.angle_gamma   90.00
#
_symmetry.space_group_name_H-M   'P 1'
#
loop_
_entity.id
_entity.type
_entity.pdbx_description
1 polymer ?
#
loop_
_entity_poly.entity_id
_entity_poly.type
_entity_poly.pdbx_seq_one_letter_code
_entity_poly.pdbx_strand_id
1 'polypeptide(L)'
;MIAVIIAGGSGTRLWPLSTSTQPKQLLALTGERTMVQQAYDRARKLGDTIYVVTEASHAGALRAQLPELPDEAFLIEPGRRGTAHCIVLALDYINRHHDQTEPIAFIHSDHNVRDAQGFAHSFDTAARVSRECGCITLIGIEPTFPSTGFGYIQRDGVIDVQAGVYNVESFKEKPDYETAKQYVESGNYLWNCGYFVGSVDVFRNEMQRSAPDLWSNYQTLASIADFGSEAYNHAYLALDNQVIDIALIEKAHQLAMVSASFDWMDIGNFKDLHDA
;
A
#
# COMPACT_ATOMS: atom_id res chain seq x y z
N MET A 1 9.12 12.75 3.13
CA MET A 1 8.09 11.68 3.22
C MET A 1 8.81 10.35 3.26
N ILE A 2 8.39 9.46 4.13
CA ILE A 2 8.90 8.09 4.22
C ILE A 2 8.15 7.22 3.19
N ALA A 3 8.87 6.45 2.39
CA ALA A 3 8.26 5.47 1.50
C ALA A 3 8.38 4.05 2.09
N VAL A 4 7.28 3.30 2.08
CA VAL A 4 7.24 1.90 2.51
C VAL A 4 6.80 1.04 1.34
N ILE A 5 7.71 0.22 0.84
CA ILE A 5 7.44 -0.73 -0.25
C ILE A 5 6.93 -2.03 0.36
N ILE A 6 5.68 -2.37 0.08
CA ILE A 6 5.10 -3.65 0.47
C ILE A 6 5.53 -4.70 -0.56
N ALA A 7 6.42 -5.60 -0.17
CA ALA A 7 6.98 -6.64 -1.03
C ALA A 7 6.59 -8.05 -0.53
N GLY A 8 5.35 -8.19 -0.08
CA GLY A 8 4.73 -9.47 0.27
C GLY A 8 4.05 -10.12 -0.92
N GLY A 9 3.62 -11.35 -0.75
CA GLY A 9 2.87 -12.08 -1.76
C GLY A 9 3.72 -13.04 -2.59
N SER A 10 3.13 -14.19 -2.94
CA SER A 10 3.80 -15.25 -3.70
C SER A 10 3.76 -15.05 -5.22
N GLY A 11 2.89 -14.14 -5.72
CA GLY A 11 2.76 -13.86 -7.15
C GLY A 11 2.46 -15.06 -8.05
N THR A 12 1.95 -16.17 -7.51
CA THR A 12 1.83 -17.48 -8.19
C THR A 12 0.87 -17.50 -9.37
N ARG A 13 0.06 -16.47 -9.55
CA ARG A 13 -0.88 -16.35 -10.70
C ARG A 13 -0.18 -16.24 -12.06
N LEU A 14 1.11 -15.91 -12.10
CA LEU A 14 1.93 -15.88 -13.32
C LEU A 14 2.78 -17.15 -13.50
N TRP A 15 2.41 -18.27 -12.84
CA TRP A 15 3.11 -19.52 -13.09
C TRP A 15 3.07 -19.90 -14.59
N PRO A 16 4.17 -20.37 -15.22
CA PRO A 16 5.46 -20.75 -14.63
C PRO A 16 6.49 -19.62 -14.50
N LEU A 17 6.20 -18.36 -14.88
CA LEU A 17 7.14 -17.25 -14.75
C LEU A 17 7.43 -16.92 -13.29
N SER A 18 6.40 -16.90 -12.45
CA SER A 18 6.55 -16.69 -11.01
C SER A 18 6.35 -17.99 -10.24
N THR A 19 7.14 -18.16 -9.18
CA THR A 19 7.09 -19.32 -8.28
C THR A 19 7.12 -18.84 -6.82
N SER A 20 6.94 -19.75 -5.86
CA SER A 20 7.06 -19.40 -4.44
C SER A 20 8.46 -18.92 -4.04
N THR A 21 9.50 -19.38 -4.75
CA THR A 21 10.90 -18.98 -4.52
C THR A 21 11.34 -17.79 -5.37
N GLN A 22 10.62 -17.50 -6.43
CA GLN A 22 10.85 -16.37 -7.33
C GLN A 22 9.52 -15.68 -7.62
N PRO A 23 8.98 -14.92 -6.65
CA PRO A 23 7.71 -14.26 -6.81
C PRO A 23 7.78 -13.09 -7.81
N LYS A 24 6.60 -12.63 -8.26
CA LYS A 24 6.42 -11.61 -9.32
C LYS A 24 7.33 -10.38 -9.16
N GLN A 25 7.44 -9.87 -7.95
CA GLN A 25 8.22 -8.66 -7.65
C GLN A 25 9.72 -8.79 -7.94
N LEU A 26 10.25 -10.02 -7.99
CA LEU A 26 11.66 -10.29 -8.30
C LEU A 26 11.93 -10.48 -9.80
N LEU A 27 10.91 -10.35 -10.65
CA LEU A 27 11.00 -10.57 -12.09
C LEU A 27 11.04 -9.24 -12.84
N ALA A 28 11.81 -9.21 -13.94
CA ALA A 28 11.82 -8.11 -14.90
C ALA A 28 10.71 -8.37 -15.96
N LEU A 29 9.47 -7.95 -15.64
CA LEU A 29 8.29 -8.24 -16.46
C LEU A 29 8.00 -7.13 -17.48
N THR A 30 8.30 -5.88 -17.15
CA THR A 30 7.91 -4.70 -17.94
C THR A 30 9.11 -3.83 -18.34
N GLY A 31 10.31 -4.38 -18.36
CA GLY A 31 11.53 -3.67 -18.70
C GLY A 31 12.78 -4.44 -18.26
N GLU A 32 13.93 -3.76 -18.23
CA GLU A 32 15.20 -4.37 -17.84
C GLU A 32 15.34 -4.57 -16.31
N ARG A 33 14.67 -3.71 -15.51
CA ARG A 33 14.70 -3.78 -14.05
C ARG A 33 13.53 -4.63 -13.54
N THR A 34 13.77 -5.34 -12.44
CA THR A 34 12.71 -6.10 -11.78
C THR A 34 11.62 -5.18 -11.21
N MET A 35 10.44 -5.70 -10.95
CA MET A 35 9.32 -4.89 -10.48
C MET A 35 9.63 -4.19 -9.15
N VAL A 36 10.33 -4.88 -8.21
CA VAL A 36 10.74 -4.24 -6.96
C VAL A 36 11.79 -3.15 -7.16
N GLN A 37 12.71 -3.32 -8.12
CA GLN A 37 13.67 -2.27 -8.47
C GLN A 37 12.97 -1.05 -9.10
N GLN A 38 11.98 -1.27 -9.95
CA GLN A 38 11.14 -0.18 -10.49
C GLN A 38 10.33 0.52 -9.39
N ALA A 39 9.80 -0.24 -8.41
CA ALA A 39 9.13 0.34 -7.25
C ALA A 39 10.10 1.18 -6.39
N TYR A 40 11.32 0.70 -6.20
CA TYR A 40 12.37 1.46 -5.50
C TYR A 40 12.72 2.76 -6.24
N ASP A 41 12.86 2.73 -7.57
CA ASP A 41 13.14 3.94 -8.37
C ASP A 41 12.02 4.98 -8.22
N ARG A 42 10.76 4.55 -8.12
CA ARG A 42 9.61 5.43 -7.84
C ARG A 42 9.62 5.93 -6.40
N ALA A 43 9.90 5.05 -5.43
CA ALA A 43 9.98 5.43 -4.01
C ALA A 43 11.02 6.53 -3.77
N ARG A 44 12.16 6.47 -4.47
CA ARG A 44 13.20 7.50 -4.44
C ARG A 44 12.73 8.89 -4.91
N LYS A 45 11.64 8.97 -5.65
CA LYS A 45 11.03 10.28 -6.00
C LYS A 45 10.19 10.86 -4.88
N LEU A 46 9.81 10.03 -3.89
CA LEU A 46 8.99 10.45 -2.75
C LEU A 46 9.84 10.94 -1.57
N GLY A 47 11.08 10.44 -1.44
CA GLY A 47 11.99 10.80 -0.37
C GLY A 47 13.21 9.87 -0.28
N ASP A 48 14.14 10.22 0.59
CA ASP A 48 15.38 9.44 0.78
C ASP A 48 15.21 8.29 1.80
N THR A 49 14.20 8.35 2.66
CA THR A 49 13.90 7.31 3.64
C THR A 49 12.97 6.28 3.04
N ILE A 50 13.48 5.07 2.79
CA ILE A 50 12.74 3.98 2.15
C ILE A 50 12.88 2.72 2.98
N TYR A 51 11.74 2.07 3.26
CA TYR A 51 11.65 0.76 3.89
C TYR A 51 11.00 -0.25 2.95
N VAL A 52 11.39 -1.51 3.10
CA VAL A 52 10.80 -2.64 2.38
C VAL A 52 10.24 -3.63 3.40
N VAL A 53 8.93 -3.85 3.39
CA VAL A 53 8.30 -4.87 4.23
C VAL A 53 8.18 -6.15 3.43
N THR A 54 8.72 -7.24 3.97
CA THR A 54 8.71 -8.55 3.31
C THR A 54 8.78 -9.70 4.31
N GLU A 55 8.41 -10.89 3.87
CA GLU A 55 8.61 -12.11 4.66
C GLU A 55 10.07 -12.61 4.59
N ALA A 56 10.49 -13.36 5.61
CA ALA A 56 11.86 -13.86 5.75
C ALA A 56 12.33 -14.68 4.54
N SER A 57 11.44 -15.44 3.90
CA SER A 57 11.75 -16.27 2.73
C SER A 57 12.24 -15.50 1.52
N HIS A 58 11.81 -14.25 1.36
CA HIS A 58 12.16 -13.39 0.22
C HIS A 58 13.21 -12.33 0.54
N ALA A 59 13.51 -12.09 1.82
CA ALA A 59 14.38 -11.01 2.26
C ALA A 59 15.78 -11.05 1.62
N GLY A 60 16.40 -12.24 1.52
CA GLY A 60 17.71 -12.40 0.90
C GLY A 60 17.73 -12.01 -0.58
N ALA A 61 16.71 -12.43 -1.34
CA ALA A 61 16.61 -12.09 -2.76
C ALA A 61 16.32 -10.60 -2.98
N LEU A 62 15.48 -9.98 -2.11
CA LEU A 62 15.19 -8.55 -2.18
C LEU A 62 16.43 -7.70 -1.85
N ARG A 63 17.19 -8.06 -0.80
CA ARG A 63 18.47 -7.39 -0.49
C ARG A 63 19.46 -7.46 -1.66
N ALA A 64 19.55 -8.61 -2.31
CA ALA A 64 20.44 -8.76 -3.47
C ALA A 64 20.03 -7.89 -4.67
N GLN A 65 18.74 -7.56 -4.81
CA GLN A 65 18.23 -6.70 -5.87
C GLN A 65 18.22 -5.21 -5.52
N LEU A 66 18.28 -4.86 -4.25
CA LEU A 66 18.28 -3.48 -3.74
C LEU A 66 19.52 -3.22 -2.87
N PRO A 67 20.74 -3.36 -3.44
CA PRO A 67 21.99 -3.21 -2.70
C PRO A 67 22.24 -1.78 -2.19
N GLU A 68 21.46 -0.81 -2.69
CA GLU A 68 21.53 0.59 -2.24
C GLU A 68 20.85 0.80 -0.88
N LEU A 69 19.98 -0.13 -0.45
CA LEU A 69 19.31 -0.06 0.85
C LEU A 69 20.15 -0.78 1.92
N PRO A 70 20.31 -0.18 3.11
CA PRO A 70 20.94 -0.85 4.24
C PRO A 70 20.04 -1.97 4.80
N ASP A 71 20.62 -2.92 5.52
CA ASP A 71 19.91 -4.08 6.04
C ASP A 71 18.73 -3.72 6.95
N GLU A 72 18.85 -2.67 7.75
CA GLU A 72 17.81 -2.14 8.64
C GLU A 72 16.60 -1.54 7.90
N ALA A 73 16.73 -1.26 6.60
CA ALA A 73 15.62 -0.82 5.78
C ALA A 73 14.64 -1.97 5.42
N PHE A 74 15.07 -3.22 5.65
CA PHE A 74 14.21 -4.38 5.39
C PHE A 74 13.49 -4.82 6.67
N LEU A 75 12.21 -4.49 6.75
CA LEU A 75 11.33 -4.86 7.85
C LEU A 75 10.77 -6.27 7.58
N ILE A 76 11.20 -7.23 8.38
CA ILE A 76 10.91 -8.64 8.12
C ILE A 76 9.66 -9.06 8.89
N GLU A 77 8.62 -9.47 8.16
CA GLU A 77 7.46 -10.15 8.75
C GLU A 77 7.87 -11.57 9.19
N PRO A 78 7.61 -11.94 10.45
CA PRO A 78 7.88 -13.31 10.93
C PRO A 78 7.05 -14.38 10.19
N GLY A 79 5.91 -13.96 9.61
CA GLY A 79 5.01 -14.78 8.81
C GLY A 79 3.84 -13.96 8.31
N ARG A 80 3.19 -14.42 7.25
CA ARG A 80 2.09 -13.69 6.60
C ARG A 80 0.89 -13.52 7.53
N ARG A 81 0.47 -12.27 7.73
CA ARG A 81 -0.73 -11.90 8.49
C ARG A 81 -1.60 -10.87 7.75
N GLY A 82 -1.40 -10.77 6.42
CA GLY A 82 -2.14 -9.88 5.52
C GLY A 82 -1.61 -8.44 5.53
N THR A 83 -2.10 -7.66 4.60
CA THR A 83 -1.63 -6.28 4.37
C THR A 83 -1.88 -5.36 5.57
N ALA A 84 -2.91 -5.63 6.40
CA ALA A 84 -3.17 -4.86 7.61
C ALA A 84 -2.00 -4.95 8.59
N HIS A 85 -1.51 -6.15 8.88
CA HIS A 85 -0.43 -6.34 9.83
C HIS A 85 0.94 -6.01 9.24
N CYS A 86 1.12 -6.12 7.93
CA CYS A 86 2.26 -5.57 7.21
C CYS A 86 2.40 -4.05 7.43
N ILE A 87 1.30 -3.31 7.31
CA ILE A 87 1.25 -1.86 7.58
C ILE A 87 1.46 -1.58 9.08
N VAL A 88 0.79 -2.33 9.97
CA VAL A 88 0.96 -2.19 11.43
C VAL A 88 2.42 -2.37 11.84
N LEU A 89 3.11 -3.38 11.32
CA LEU A 89 4.53 -3.62 11.58
C LEU A 89 5.40 -2.43 11.14
N ALA A 90 5.14 -1.90 9.94
CA ALA A 90 5.87 -0.72 9.44
C ALA A 90 5.59 0.53 10.28
N LEU A 91 4.34 0.76 10.66
CA LEU A 91 3.94 1.89 11.52
C LEU A 91 4.61 1.81 12.89
N ASP A 92 4.68 0.61 13.51
CA ASP A 92 5.36 0.43 14.79
C ASP A 92 6.86 0.71 14.68
N TYR A 93 7.51 0.21 13.63
CA TYR A 93 8.93 0.49 13.39
C TYR A 93 9.18 2.00 13.19
N ILE A 94 8.39 2.63 12.33
CA ILE A 94 8.52 4.08 12.05
C ILE A 94 8.25 4.91 13.29
N ASN A 95 7.24 4.55 14.10
CA ASN A 95 6.93 5.21 15.37
C ASN A 95 8.11 5.21 16.37
N ARG A 96 9.00 4.22 16.30
CA ARG A 96 10.18 4.10 17.17
C ARG A 96 11.38 4.90 16.68
N HIS A 97 11.46 5.23 15.38
CA HIS A 97 12.67 5.74 14.76
C HIS A 97 12.50 7.11 14.07
N HIS A 98 11.26 7.57 13.87
CA HIS A 98 10.95 8.79 13.14
C HIS A 98 9.91 9.65 13.86
N ASP A 99 9.72 10.86 13.35
CA ASP A 99 8.65 11.75 13.78
C ASP A 99 7.29 11.16 13.37
N GLN A 100 6.37 11.07 14.34
CA GLN A 100 5.05 10.48 14.18
C GLN A 100 4.13 11.28 13.23
N THR A 101 4.50 12.53 12.95
CA THR A 101 3.76 13.42 12.04
C THR A 101 4.29 13.39 10.61
N GLU A 102 5.43 12.73 10.36
CA GLU A 102 5.99 12.62 9.03
C GLU A 102 5.08 11.74 8.13
N PRO A 103 4.69 12.22 6.93
CA PRO A 103 3.88 11.42 6.02
C PRO A 103 4.61 10.16 5.55
N ILE A 104 3.89 9.06 5.53
CA ILE A 104 4.31 7.76 5.05
C ILE A 104 3.50 7.44 3.81
N ALA A 105 4.17 7.01 2.74
CA ALA A 105 3.56 6.48 1.53
C ALA A 105 3.71 4.96 1.49
N PHE A 106 2.62 4.23 1.58
CA PHE A 106 2.61 2.78 1.36
C PHE A 106 2.40 2.50 -0.13
N ILE A 107 3.35 1.80 -0.74
CA ILE A 107 3.33 1.45 -2.17
C ILE A 107 3.59 -0.04 -2.37
N HIS A 108 3.05 -0.62 -3.43
CA HIS A 108 3.27 -2.02 -3.76
C HIS A 108 4.49 -2.21 -4.66
N SER A 109 5.22 -3.31 -4.44
CA SER A 109 6.42 -3.67 -5.19
C SER A 109 6.17 -4.22 -6.59
N ASP A 110 4.91 -4.53 -6.91
CA ASP A 110 4.51 -5.35 -8.07
C ASP A 110 3.52 -4.65 -9.01
N HIS A 111 3.36 -3.34 -8.88
CA HIS A 111 2.60 -2.51 -9.81
C HIS A 111 3.49 -1.91 -10.90
N ASN A 112 2.95 -1.88 -12.12
CA ASN A 112 3.56 -1.19 -13.25
C ASN A 112 3.06 0.26 -13.30
N VAL A 113 3.98 1.21 -13.31
CA VAL A 113 3.75 2.65 -13.46
C VAL A 113 4.89 3.22 -14.29
N ARG A 114 4.58 3.85 -15.42
CA ARG A 114 5.58 4.41 -16.32
C ARG A 114 5.84 5.88 -16.07
N ASP A 115 4.79 6.64 -15.71
CA ASP A 115 4.90 8.06 -15.37
C ASP A 115 5.33 8.26 -13.91
N ALA A 116 6.64 8.25 -13.68
CA ALA A 116 7.22 8.46 -12.36
C ALA A 116 7.05 9.91 -11.85
N GLN A 117 6.83 10.90 -12.73
CA GLN A 117 6.62 12.29 -12.30
C GLN A 117 5.18 12.50 -11.83
N GLY A 118 4.20 12.03 -12.60
CA GLY A 118 2.80 12.01 -12.17
C GLY A 118 2.59 11.22 -10.89
N PHE A 119 3.31 10.09 -10.74
CA PHE A 119 3.34 9.31 -9.50
C PHE A 119 3.80 10.18 -8.31
N ALA A 120 4.98 10.80 -8.41
CA ALA A 120 5.50 11.65 -7.33
C ALA A 120 4.55 12.81 -7.01
N HIS A 121 4.02 13.49 -8.03
CA HIS A 121 3.07 14.60 -7.85
C HIS A 121 1.80 14.16 -7.12
N SER A 122 1.23 13.00 -7.46
CA SER A 122 0.04 12.48 -6.79
C SER A 122 0.31 12.18 -5.30
N PHE A 123 1.48 11.62 -4.98
CA PHE A 123 1.88 11.34 -3.61
C PHE A 123 2.19 12.61 -2.80
N ASP A 124 2.83 13.62 -3.40
CA ASP A 124 3.04 14.92 -2.74
C ASP A 124 1.71 15.60 -2.43
N THR A 125 0.76 15.54 -3.35
CA THR A 125 -0.61 16.02 -3.15
C THR A 125 -1.28 15.26 -2.01
N ALA A 126 -1.21 13.93 -2.01
CA ALA A 126 -1.80 13.10 -0.96
C ALA A 126 -1.19 13.37 0.42
N ALA A 127 0.13 13.58 0.49
CA ALA A 127 0.81 13.91 1.74
C ALA A 127 0.40 15.30 2.28
N ARG A 128 0.22 16.27 1.40
CA ARG A 128 -0.31 17.58 1.77
C ARG A 128 -1.73 17.47 2.33
N VAL A 129 -2.60 16.79 1.59
CA VAL A 129 -4.01 16.58 1.98
C VAL A 129 -4.11 15.83 3.30
N SER A 130 -3.37 14.74 3.47
CA SER A 130 -3.36 13.98 4.72
C SER A 130 -2.98 14.83 5.94
N ARG A 131 -2.00 15.72 5.79
CA ARG A 131 -1.62 16.67 6.87
C ARG A 131 -2.72 17.70 7.14
N GLU A 132 -3.35 18.23 6.10
CA GLU A 132 -4.37 19.29 6.22
C GLU A 132 -5.68 18.76 6.83
N CYS A 133 -6.12 17.55 6.44
CA CYS A 133 -7.36 16.97 6.95
C CYS A 133 -7.17 16.09 8.20
N GLY A 134 -5.93 15.67 8.51
CA GLY A 134 -5.66 14.71 9.59
C GLY A 134 -6.26 13.32 9.30
N CYS A 135 -6.36 12.93 8.03
CA CYS A 135 -6.99 11.70 7.58
C CYS A 135 -6.10 10.88 6.65
N ILE A 136 -6.35 9.58 6.52
CA ILE A 136 -5.70 8.74 5.52
C ILE A 136 -6.15 9.20 4.13
N THR A 137 -5.19 9.43 3.23
CA THR A 137 -5.46 9.81 1.85
C THR A 137 -5.16 8.65 0.92
N LEU A 138 -6.13 8.28 0.10
CA LEU A 138 -6.04 7.24 -0.90
C LEU A 138 -5.59 7.83 -2.24
N ILE A 139 -4.97 7.01 -3.09
CA ILE A 139 -4.77 7.34 -4.50
C ILE A 139 -5.70 6.45 -5.32
N GLY A 140 -6.56 7.07 -6.12
CA GLY A 140 -7.53 6.39 -6.95
C GLY A 140 -7.21 6.53 -8.43
N ILE A 141 -7.51 5.49 -9.20
CA ILE A 141 -7.29 5.40 -10.65
C ILE A 141 -8.64 5.44 -11.37
N GLU A 142 -8.76 6.20 -12.45
CA GLU A 142 -9.98 6.22 -13.27
C GLU A 142 -10.25 4.82 -13.86
N PRO A 143 -11.44 4.23 -13.58
CA PRO A 143 -11.75 2.90 -14.05
C PRO A 143 -12.03 2.91 -15.56
N THR A 144 -11.41 1.98 -16.28
CA THR A 144 -11.60 1.82 -17.74
C THR A 144 -12.51 0.63 -18.09
N PHE A 145 -12.81 -0.24 -17.12
CA PHE A 145 -13.70 -1.40 -17.26
C PHE A 145 -14.24 -1.84 -15.88
N PRO A 146 -15.33 -2.62 -15.81
CA PRO A 146 -15.89 -3.10 -14.55
C PRO A 146 -15.06 -4.26 -13.97
N SER A 147 -13.98 -3.95 -13.25
CA SER A 147 -13.12 -4.94 -12.59
C SER A 147 -13.78 -5.45 -11.30
N THR A 148 -13.82 -6.76 -11.13
CA THR A 148 -14.18 -7.41 -9.85
C THR A 148 -12.94 -7.73 -9.00
N GLY A 149 -11.75 -7.40 -9.50
CA GLY A 149 -10.48 -7.65 -8.83
C GLY A 149 -9.96 -6.47 -8.01
N PHE A 150 -10.59 -5.29 -8.13
CA PHE A 150 -10.16 -4.06 -7.46
C PHE A 150 -11.23 -3.54 -6.50
N GLY A 151 -10.78 -2.77 -5.49
CA GLY A 151 -11.67 -1.95 -4.68
C GLY A 151 -12.11 -0.70 -5.45
N TYR A 152 -13.23 -0.11 -5.04
CA TYR A 152 -13.79 1.12 -5.60
C TYR A 152 -13.95 2.17 -4.51
N ILE A 153 -13.53 3.39 -4.82
CA ILE A 153 -13.60 4.56 -3.95
C ILE A 153 -14.64 5.51 -4.51
N GLN A 154 -15.71 5.77 -3.79
CA GLN A 154 -16.74 6.72 -4.21
C GLN A 154 -16.31 8.15 -3.88
N ARG A 155 -16.36 9.03 -4.88
CA ARG A 155 -16.13 10.46 -4.68
C ARG A 155 -17.31 11.11 -3.96
N ASP A 156 -16.99 11.98 -2.99
CA ASP A 156 -17.90 12.96 -2.40
C ASP A 156 -17.36 14.37 -2.71
N GLY A 157 -17.81 15.36 -1.97
CA GLY A 157 -17.47 16.77 -2.18
C GLY A 157 -16.00 17.05 -2.52
N VAL A 158 -15.80 17.99 -3.44
CA VAL A 158 -14.49 18.42 -3.93
C VAL A 158 -13.75 19.18 -2.82
N ILE A 159 -12.53 18.77 -2.52
CA ILE A 159 -11.60 19.50 -1.63
C ILE A 159 -10.75 20.46 -2.46
N ASP A 160 -10.18 20.01 -3.57
CA ASP A 160 -9.35 20.79 -4.47
C ASP A 160 -9.55 20.30 -5.92
N VAL A 161 -10.32 21.05 -6.71
CA VAL A 161 -10.64 20.66 -8.08
C VAL A 161 -9.43 20.63 -9.01
N GLN A 162 -8.46 21.55 -8.79
CA GLN A 162 -7.28 21.65 -9.66
C GLN A 162 -6.29 20.50 -9.39
N ALA A 163 -6.22 20.05 -8.16
CA ALA A 163 -5.39 18.93 -7.76
C ALA A 163 -6.11 17.57 -7.83
N GLY A 164 -7.39 17.52 -8.23
CA GLY A 164 -8.16 16.29 -8.31
C GLY A 164 -8.39 15.63 -6.94
N VAL A 165 -8.64 16.43 -5.90
CA VAL A 165 -8.80 15.97 -4.51
C VAL A 165 -10.27 15.97 -4.10
N TYR A 166 -10.72 14.86 -3.51
CA TYR A 166 -12.10 14.66 -3.09
C TYR A 166 -12.17 14.07 -1.69
N ASN A 167 -13.26 14.29 -0.98
CA ASN A 167 -13.66 13.45 0.13
C ASN A 167 -14.08 12.06 -0.39
N VAL A 168 -14.04 11.07 0.48
CA VAL A 168 -14.53 9.71 0.18
C VAL A 168 -15.88 9.52 0.86
N GLU A 169 -16.90 9.18 0.07
CA GLU A 169 -18.23 8.84 0.59
C GLU A 169 -18.29 7.38 1.05
N SER A 170 -17.74 6.49 0.24
CA SER A 170 -17.71 5.07 0.55
C SER A 170 -16.54 4.36 -0.14
N PHE A 171 -16.20 3.21 0.41
CA PHE A 171 -15.22 2.28 -0.15
C PHE A 171 -15.83 0.90 -0.24
N LYS A 172 -15.59 0.19 -1.35
CA LYS A 172 -16.05 -1.18 -1.53
C LYS A 172 -14.97 -2.05 -2.14
N GLU A 173 -14.52 -3.04 -1.37
CA GLU A 173 -13.52 -4.02 -1.83
C GLU A 173 -14.17 -5.08 -2.72
N LYS A 174 -13.65 -5.26 -3.93
CA LYS A 174 -13.99 -6.33 -4.88
C LYS A 174 -15.49 -6.62 -5.02
N PRO A 175 -16.28 -5.67 -5.54
CA PRO A 175 -17.71 -5.87 -5.75
C PRO A 175 -17.98 -6.96 -6.79
N ASP A 176 -19.23 -7.43 -6.87
CA ASP A 176 -19.68 -8.23 -8.00
C ASP A 176 -19.69 -7.45 -9.32
N TYR A 177 -19.80 -8.15 -10.44
CA TYR A 177 -19.71 -7.55 -11.77
C TYR A 177 -20.79 -6.49 -12.03
N GLU A 178 -22.03 -6.74 -11.62
CA GLU A 178 -23.12 -5.80 -11.84
C GLU A 178 -22.93 -4.50 -11.04
N THR A 179 -22.48 -4.62 -9.81
CA THR A 179 -22.12 -3.48 -8.97
C THR A 179 -20.93 -2.71 -9.55
N ALA A 180 -19.87 -3.42 -9.97
CA ALA A 180 -18.71 -2.80 -10.60
C ALA A 180 -19.08 -2.03 -11.89
N LYS A 181 -19.99 -2.61 -12.69
CA LYS A 181 -20.51 -1.98 -13.91
C LYS A 181 -21.25 -0.68 -13.60
N GLN A 182 -22.15 -0.69 -12.61
CA GLN A 182 -22.85 0.52 -12.16
C GLN A 182 -21.87 1.59 -11.67
N TYR A 183 -20.82 1.23 -10.96
CA TYR A 183 -19.80 2.16 -10.49
C TYR A 183 -19.08 2.85 -11.66
N VAL A 184 -18.67 2.08 -12.67
CA VAL A 184 -18.01 2.63 -13.87
C VAL A 184 -18.96 3.53 -14.67
N GLU A 185 -20.20 3.08 -14.90
CA GLU A 185 -21.21 3.84 -15.65
C GLU A 185 -21.61 5.16 -14.96
N SER A 186 -21.58 5.20 -13.63
CA SER A 186 -21.88 6.42 -12.86
C SER A 186 -20.83 7.51 -13.02
N GLY A 187 -19.58 7.15 -13.34
CA GLY A 187 -18.45 8.08 -13.41
C GLY A 187 -18.05 8.68 -12.06
N ASN A 188 -18.58 8.16 -10.94
CA ASN A 188 -18.35 8.72 -9.60
C ASN A 188 -17.40 7.87 -8.73
N TYR A 189 -16.79 6.84 -9.31
CA TYR A 189 -15.88 5.94 -8.58
C TYR A 189 -14.52 5.89 -9.23
N LEU A 190 -13.48 5.74 -8.38
CA LEU A 190 -12.13 5.40 -8.78
C LEU A 190 -11.78 4.00 -8.30
N TRP A 191 -10.88 3.30 -9.01
CA TRP A 191 -10.28 2.09 -8.48
C TRP A 191 -9.34 2.41 -7.34
N ASN A 192 -9.38 1.61 -6.28
CA ASN A 192 -8.34 1.57 -5.27
C ASN A 192 -7.13 0.81 -5.81
N CYS A 193 -6.00 1.46 -5.87
CA CYS A 193 -4.72 0.83 -6.25
C CYS A 193 -3.89 0.36 -5.04
N GLY A 194 -4.45 0.45 -3.83
CA GLY A 194 -3.76 0.02 -2.60
C GLY A 194 -2.64 0.97 -2.15
N TYR A 195 -2.65 2.21 -2.60
CA TYR A 195 -1.71 3.23 -2.14
C TYR A 195 -2.35 4.10 -1.07
N PHE A 196 -1.72 4.13 0.09
CA PHE A 196 -2.20 4.84 1.26
C PHE A 196 -1.15 5.85 1.72
N VAL A 197 -1.59 7.07 2.05
CA VAL A 197 -0.72 8.12 2.57
C VAL A 197 -1.29 8.65 3.89
N GLY A 198 -0.43 8.71 4.90
CA GLY A 198 -0.76 9.24 6.21
C GLY A 198 0.45 9.17 7.13
N SER A 199 0.45 9.90 8.23
CA SER A 199 1.47 9.77 9.27
C SER A 199 1.12 8.63 10.25
N VAL A 200 2.07 8.27 11.12
CA VAL A 200 1.80 7.31 12.21
C VAL A 200 0.57 7.75 13.01
N ASP A 201 0.50 9.03 13.38
CA ASP A 201 -0.62 9.57 14.16
C ASP A 201 -1.95 9.47 13.42
N VAL A 202 -1.96 9.73 12.12
CA VAL A 202 -3.17 9.60 11.28
C VAL A 202 -3.68 8.17 11.28
N PHE A 203 -2.81 7.18 11.03
CA PHE A 203 -3.20 5.77 11.04
C PHE A 203 -3.65 5.30 12.43
N ARG A 204 -2.93 5.70 13.49
CA ARG A 204 -3.29 5.34 14.88
C ARG A 204 -4.67 5.89 15.26
N ASN A 205 -4.91 7.16 14.98
CA ASN A 205 -6.19 7.80 15.26
C ASN A 205 -7.34 7.11 14.53
N GLU A 206 -7.13 6.74 13.26
CA GLU A 206 -8.16 6.06 12.49
C GLU A 206 -8.38 4.63 12.95
N MET A 207 -7.33 3.85 13.25
CA MET A 207 -7.46 2.52 13.86
C MET A 207 -8.22 2.58 15.17
N GLN A 208 -7.92 3.55 16.03
CA GLN A 208 -8.59 3.72 17.32
C GLN A 208 -10.09 4.00 17.19
N ARG A 209 -10.48 4.76 16.14
CA ARG A 209 -11.88 5.12 15.89
C ARG A 209 -12.68 4.01 15.23
N SER A 210 -12.11 3.38 14.21
CA SER A 210 -12.85 2.58 13.25
C SER A 210 -12.48 1.10 13.23
N ALA A 211 -11.34 0.71 13.81
CA ALA A 211 -10.83 -0.66 13.78
C ALA A 211 -10.23 -1.09 15.14
N PRO A 212 -11.05 -1.25 16.20
CA PRO A 212 -10.56 -1.51 17.55
C PRO A 212 -9.72 -2.78 17.67
N ASP A 213 -10.00 -3.82 16.87
CA ASP A 213 -9.20 -5.05 16.87
C ASP A 213 -7.80 -4.79 16.28
N LEU A 214 -7.72 -4.07 15.17
CA LEU A 214 -6.43 -3.70 14.57
C LEU A 214 -5.65 -2.74 15.47
N TRP A 215 -6.34 -1.83 16.16
CA TRP A 215 -5.75 -0.96 17.17
C TRP A 215 -5.16 -1.76 18.35
N SER A 216 -5.89 -2.75 18.85
CA SER A 216 -5.40 -3.65 19.92
C SER A 216 -4.16 -4.43 19.47
N ASN A 217 -4.14 -4.90 18.21
CA ASN A 217 -2.99 -5.59 17.63
C ASN A 217 -1.76 -4.67 17.55
N TYR A 218 -1.95 -3.42 17.08
CA TYR A 218 -0.90 -2.40 17.08
C TYR A 218 -0.35 -2.14 18.50
N GLN A 219 -1.23 -1.94 19.48
CA GLN A 219 -0.83 -1.71 20.88
C GLN A 219 -0.03 -2.89 21.46
N THR A 220 -0.46 -4.12 21.17
CA THR A 220 0.24 -5.33 21.59
C THR A 220 1.67 -5.35 21.08
N LEU A 221 1.88 -5.11 19.79
CA LEU A 221 3.23 -5.08 19.20
C LEU A 221 4.05 -3.90 19.72
N ALA A 222 3.46 -2.71 19.78
CA ALA A 222 4.13 -1.50 20.24
C ALA A 222 4.55 -1.55 21.73
N SER A 223 3.88 -2.38 22.55
CA SER A 223 4.24 -2.58 23.97
C SER A 223 5.51 -3.41 24.17
N ILE A 224 5.98 -4.14 23.15
CA ILE A 224 7.18 -4.96 23.23
C ILE A 224 8.39 -4.07 22.92
N ALA A 225 9.35 -4.00 23.84
CA ALA A 225 10.46 -3.04 23.77
C ALA A 225 11.34 -3.26 22.51
N ASP A 226 11.71 -4.50 22.23
CA ASP A 226 12.64 -4.83 21.17
C ASP A 226 11.90 -5.29 19.91
N PHE A 227 11.85 -4.42 18.90
CA PHE A 227 11.30 -4.75 17.58
C PHE A 227 12.02 -5.95 16.95
N GLY A 228 11.28 -6.90 16.41
CA GLY A 228 11.85 -8.11 15.79
C GLY A 228 12.43 -9.14 16.75
N SER A 229 12.32 -8.94 18.07
CA SER A 229 12.71 -9.94 19.08
C SER A 229 11.85 -11.21 18.97
N GLU A 230 12.27 -12.28 19.64
CA GLU A 230 11.48 -13.52 19.70
C GLU A 230 10.07 -13.26 20.27
N ALA A 231 9.96 -12.42 21.31
CA ALA A 231 8.67 -12.03 21.89
C ALA A 231 7.79 -11.27 20.87
N TYR A 232 8.41 -10.34 20.12
CA TYR A 232 7.71 -9.58 19.06
C TYR A 232 7.23 -10.53 17.96
N ASN A 233 8.08 -11.42 17.48
CA ASN A 233 7.78 -12.38 16.44
C ASN A 233 6.67 -13.35 16.88
N HIS A 234 6.69 -13.80 18.12
CA HIS A 234 5.65 -14.66 18.68
C HIS A 234 4.30 -13.94 18.74
N ALA A 235 4.29 -12.69 19.23
CA ALA A 235 3.07 -11.87 19.26
C ALA A 235 2.53 -11.61 17.85
N TYR A 236 3.39 -11.28 16.88
CA TYR A 236 2.99 -11.08 15.48
C TYR A 236 2.39 -12.34 14.87
N LEU A 237 2.98 -13.51 15.12
CA LEU A 237 2.49 -14.79 14.60
C LEU A 237 1.15 -15.22 15.22
N ALA A 238 0.77 -14.68 16.36
CA ALA A 238 -0.52 -14.92 16.99
C ALA A 238 -1.67 -14.11 16.39
N LEU A 239 -1.37 -13.10 15.54
CA LEU A 239 -2.37 -12.26 14.89
C LEU A 239 -3.10 -13.00 13.78
N ASP A 240 -4.38 -12.67 13.59
CA ASP A 240 -5.19 -13.17 12.50
C ASP A 240 -4.74 -12.59 11.14
N ASN A 241 -5.08 -13.27 10.05
CA ASN A 241 -4.81 -12.74 8.71
C ASN A 241 -5.86 -11.69 8.34
N GLN A 242 -5.46 -10.42 8.15
CA GLN A 242 -6.35 -9.32 7.82
C GLN A 242 -5.82 -8.48 6.64
N VAL A 243 -6.74 -8.09 5.76
CA VAL A 243 -6.47 -7.17 4.64
C VAL A 243 -6.81 -5.76 5.10
N ILE A 244 -5.91 -4.80 4.88
CA ILE A 244 -6.07 -3.41 5.35
C ILE A 244 -7.34 -2.75 4.80
N ASP A 245 -7.69 -3.05 3.56
CA ASP A 245 -8.86 -2.49 2.89
C ASP A 245 -10.15 -2.79 3.67
N ILE A 246 -10.29 -4.04 4.17
CA ILE A 246 -11.47 -4.48 4.93
C ILE A 246 -11.32 -4.16 6.43
N ALA A 247 -10.10 -4.30 6.97
CA ALA A 247 -9.86 -4.13 8.40
C ALA A 247 -9.96 -2.67 8.85
N LEU A 248 -9.58 -1.72 7.98
CA LEU A 248 -9.51 -0.30 8.29
C LEU A 248 -10.22 0.59 7.27
N ILE A 249 -9.85 0.50 5.99
CA ILE A 249 -10.25 1.51 4.98
C ILE A 249 -11.77 1.50 4.73
N GLU A 250 -12.39 0.34 4.58
CA GLU A 250 -13.86 0.21 4.39
C GLU A 250 -14.66 0.71 5.62
N LYS A 251 -14.03 0.78 6.80
CA LYS A 251 -14.64 1.21 8.07
C LYS A 251 -14.25 2.63 8.48
N ALA A 252 -13.29 3.23 7.77
CA ALA A 252 -12.70 4.49 8.17
C ALA A 252 -13.74 5.61 8.28
N HIS A 253 -13.64 6.39 9.35
CA HIS A 253 -14.56 7.49 9.63
C HIS A 253 -14.39 8.65 8.64
N GLN A 254 -13.13 8.93 8.26
CA GLN A 254 -12.82 10.00 7.32
C GLN A 254 -11.63 9.61 6.43
N LEU A 255 -11.86 9.70 5.14
CA LEU A 255 -10.85 9.51 4.11
C LEU A 255 -10.88 10.67 3.12
N ALA A 256 -9.73 10.99 2.55
CA ALA A 256 -9.62 11.78 1.34
C ALA A 256 -9.05 10.92 0.21
N MET A 257 -9.21 11.34 -1.03
CA MET A 257 -8.57 10.71 -2.16
C MET A 257 -8.04 11.73 -3.16
N VAL A 258 -6.96 11.33 -3.82
CA VAL A 258 -6.36 12.02 -4.97
C VAL A 258 -6.62 11.18 -6.21
N SER A 259 -7.22 11.78 -7.25
CA SER A 259 -7.28 11.15 -8.57
C SER A 259 -5.88 11.15 -9.17
N ALA A 260 -5.35 9.98 -9.47
CA ALA A 260 -4.00 9.82 -9.97
C ALA A 260 -3.80 10.51 -11.32
N SER A 261 -2.67 11.16 -11.48
CA SER A 261 -2.22 11.77 -12.74
C SER A 261 -1.21 10.91 -13.50
N PHE A 262 -1.13 9.61 -13.18
CA PHE A 262 -0.19 8.65 -13.78
C PHE A 262 -0.92 7.39 -14.25
N ASP A 263 -0.29 6.66 -15.16
CA ASP A 263 -0.71 5.33 -15.58
C ASP A 263 -0.44 4.29 -14.49
N TRP A 264 -1.37 3.36 -14.32
CA TRP A 264 -1.23 2.29 -13.33
C TRP A 264 -1.77 0.97 -13.84
N MET A 265 -1.07 -0.12 -13.53
CA MET A 265 -1.51 -1.46 -13.83
C MET A 265 -1.03 -2.46 -12.77
N ASP A 266 -1.96 -3.25 -12.21
CA ASP A 266 -1.61 -4.47 -11.48
C ASP A 266 -1.46 -5.62 -12.49
N ILE A 267 -0.25 -6.15 -12.61
CA ILE A 267 0.01 -7.32 -13.47
C ILE A 267 -0.40 -8.58 -12.70
N GLY A 268 -1.68 -8.88 -12.72
CA GLY A 268 -2.27 -9.99 -11.98
C GLY A 268 -2.31 -11.31 -12.76
N ASN A 269 -2.21 -11.29 -14.10
CA ASN A 269 -2.30 -12.44 -14.98
C ASN A 269 -1.53 -12.19 -16.29
N PHE A 270 -1.51 -13.20 -17.20
CA PHE A 270 -0.80 -13.10 -18.48
C PHE A 270 -1.39 -12.09 -19.47
N LYS A 271 -2.69 -11.81 -19.37
CA LYS A 271 -3.31 -10.76 -20.19
C LYS A 271 -2.79 -9.39 -19.76
N ASP A 272 -2.79 -9.11 -18.46
CA ASP A 272 -2.26 -7.86 -17.92
C ASP A 272 -0.78 -7.68 -18.28
N LEU A 273 0.00 -8.78 -18.26
CA LEU A 273 1.40 -8.76 -18.67
C LEU A 273 1.58 -8.47 -20.16
N HIS A 274 0.65 -8.93 -21.01
CA HIS A 274 0.68 -8.61 -22.45
C HIS A 274 0.35 -7.14 -22.72
N ASP A 275 -0.56 -6.58 -21.92
CA ASP A 275 -1.04 -5.20 -22.07
C ASP A 275 -0.08 -4.16 -21.42
N ALA A 276 0.85 -4.62 -20.55
CA ALA A 276 1.84 -3.80 -19.85
C ALA A 276 3.05 -3.43 -20.72
#